data_d11c4d84b657b913ad389e01897d992e
#
_entry.id   d11c4d84b657b913ad389e01897d992e
#
_cell.length_a   1.000
_cell.length_b   1.000
_cell.length_c   1.000
_cell.angle_alpha   90.00
_cell.angle_beta   90.00
_cell.angle_gamma   90.00
#
_symmetry.space_group_name_H-M   'P 1'
#
loop_
_entity.id
_entity.type
_entity.pdbx_description
1 polymer ?
#
loop_
_entity_poly.entity_id
_entity_poly.type
_entity_poly.pdbx_seq_one_letter_code
_entity_poly.pdbx_strand_id
1 'polypeptide(L)'
;MKFIPPLEISSKIMTLIEEAEKEIILVSPYVSLSGWTKMKKCLERAVKRNVKIIFFARENAKQDLSFIREIGIELILIQDLHAKLYLNENYGIITSQNISQYSDTNSIDVGYVTEKESERKELIEFIKKYIGTLETAKTDLVSAEVKEEPTLEKIDLSDFELEFLFKTLKNNFPSSRLTKTSTYVFSGYILKFADVMIDNQLTVKIRKSRTDFDNLLQKLETIKNQYKTDFYTKSLTTHKSFYYLTFIPNGDKNYKKIVDSFLEILHTITKA
;
A
#
# COMPACT_ATOMS: atom_id res chain seq x y z
N MET A 1 18.27 0.98 -26.18
CA MET A 1 17.49 0.10 -25.27
C MET A 1 16.97 -1.11 -26.03
N LYS A 2 17.07 -2.30 -25.44
CA LYS A 2 16.63 -3.57 -26.02
C LYS A 2 15.37 -4.05 -25.33
N PHE A 3 14.38 -4.53 -26.10
CA PHE A 3 13.14 -5.11 -25.58
C PHE A 3 13.40 -6.40 -24.80
N ILE A 4 12.69 -6.57 -23.69
CA ILE A 4 12.69 -7.77 -22.87
C ILE A 4 11.33 -8.45 -23.05
N PRO A 5 11.29 -9.72 -23.51
CA PRO A 5 10.04 -10.47 -23.56
C PRO A 5 9.36 -10.57 -22.19
N PRO A 6 8.02 -10.54 -22.10
CA PRO A 6 7.29 -10.54 -20.83
C PRO A 6 7.75 -11.65 -19.86
N LEU A 7 7.95 -12.87 -20.34
CA LEU A 7 8.36 -14.01 -19.53
C LEU A 7 9.82 -13.93 -19.00
N GLU A 8 10.62 -13.01 -19.54
CA GLU A 8 12.02 -12.84 -19.16
C GLU A 8 12.24 -11.66 -18.19
N ILE A 9 11.24 -10.80 -17.97
CA ILE A 9 11.41 -9.56 -17.18
C ILE A 9 11.86 -9.87 -15.76
N SER A 10 11.16 -10.75 -15.05
CA SER A 10 11.53 -11.13 -13.67
C SER A 10 12.90 -11.76 -13.57
N SER A 11 13.24 -12.66 -14.51
CA SER A 11 14.58 -13.28 -14.53
C SER A 11 15.65 -12.24 -14.80
N LYS A 12 15.39 -11.26 -15.66
CA LYS A 12 16.32 -10.17 -15.95
C LYS A 12 16.52 -9.24 -14.76
N ILE A 13 15.46 -8.95 -14.00
CA ILE A 13 15.54 -8.19 -12.73
C ILE A 13 16.38 -8.97 -11.71
N MET A 14 16.14 -10.29 -11.54
CA MET A 14 16.93 -11.12 -10.64
C MET A 14 18.40 -11.18 -11.08
N THR A 15 18.69 -11.29 -12.37
CA THR A 15 20.06 -11.24 -12.93
C THR A 15 20.73 -9.90 -12.59
N LEU A 16 20.02 -8.77 -12.78
CA LEU A 16 20.54 -7.45 -12.44
C LEU A 16 20.94 -7.36 -10.95
N ILE A 17 20.15 -7.93 -10.06
CA ILE A 17 20.44 -7.98 -8.62
C ILE A 17 21.66 -8.88 -8.32
N GLU A 18 21.78 -10.03 -9.00
CA GLU A 18 22.89 -10.96 -8.78
C GLU A 18 24.22 -10.45 -9.35
N GLU A 19 24.19 -9.71 -10.47
CA GLU A 19 25.38 -9.15 -11.12
C GLU A 19 25.90 -7.87 -10.46
N ALA A 20 25.10 -7.25 -9.58
CA ALA A 20 25.52 -6.05 -8.90
C ALA A 20 26.69 -6.29 -7.94
N GLU A 21 27.69 -5.42 -8.00
CA GLU A 21 28.87 -5.44 -7.14
C GLU A 21 28.95 -4.23 -6.19
N LYS A 22 28.33 -3.10 -6.56
CA LYS A 22 28.42 -1.83 -5.83
C LYS A 22 27.09 -1.35 -5.32
N GLU A 23 26.15 -1.13 -6.22
CA GLU A 23 24.86 -0.55 -5.87
C GLU A 23 23.70 -1.09 -6.69
N ILE A 24 22.53 -1.13 -6.09
CA ILE A 24 21.26 -1.43 -6.73
C ILE A 24 20.26 -0.35 -6.37
N ILE A 25 19.54 0.15 -7.36
CA ILE A 25 18.39 1.05 -7.17
C ILE A 25 17.15 0.32 -7.67
N LEU A 26 16.19 0.10 -6.78
CA LEU A 26 14.92 -0.55 -7.08
C LEU A 26 13.79 0.47 -6.89
N VAL A 27 13.06 0.78 -7.94
CA VAL A 27 11.88 1.63 -7.91
C VAL A 27 10.67 0.79 -8.26
N SER A 28 9.85 0.47 -7.28
CA SER A 28 8.65 -0.34 -7.45
C SER A 28 7.52 0.18 -6.56
N PRO A 29 6.46 0.78 -7.12
CA PRO A 29 5.34 1.31 -6.34
C PRO A 29 4.69 0.27 -5.46
N TYR A 30 4.52 -0.94 -5.99
CA TYR A 30 3.88 -2.05 -5.31
C TYR A 30 4.87 -3.20 -5.15
N VAL A 31 4.93 -3.74 -3.94
CA VAL A 31 5.86 -4.81 -3.56
C VAL A 31 5.08 -5.94 -2.92
N SER A 32 5.28 -7.15 -3.40
CA SER A 32 4.72 -8.35 -2.79
C SER A 32 5.73 -9.49 -2.91
N LEU A 33 6.50 -9.66 -1.85
CA LEU A 33 7.53 -10.71 -1.75
C LEU A 33 7.02 -11.96 -1.04
N SER A 34 5.77 -11.95 -0.54
CA SER A 34 5.16 -13.13 0.06
C SER A 34 5.11 -14.28 -0.96
N GLY A 35 5.68 -15.42 -0.59
CA GLY A 35 5.79 -16.58 -1.50
C GLY A 35 6.88 -16.48 -2.58
N TRP A 36 7.45 -15.33 -2.87
CA TRP A 36 8.47 -15.17 -3.91
C TRP A 36 9.89 -15.43 -3.40
N THR A 37 10.12 -16.68 -3.01
CA THR A 37 11.38 -17.13 -2.39
C THR A 37 12.62 -16.84 -3.25
N LYS A 38 12.52 -16.95 -4.58
CA LYS A 38 13.66 -16.69 -5.48
C LYS A 38 14.12 -15.22 -5.38
N MET A 39 13.19 -14.27 -5.48
CA MET A 39 13.48 -12.83 -5.38
C MET A 39 14.04 -12.46 -4.00
N LYS A 40 13.45 -12.99 -2.91
CA LYS A 40 13.97 -12.79 -1.55
C LYS A 40 15.43 -13.23 -1.44
N LYS A 41 15.75 -14.43 -1.94
CA LYS A 41 17.12 -14.95 -1.92
C LYS A 41 18.10 -14.12 -2.74
N CYS A 42 17.68 -13.54 -3.89
CA CYS A 42 18.52 -12.63 -4.67
C CYS A 42 18.87 -11.38 -3.86
N LEU A 43 17.89 -10.76 -3.21
CA LEU A 43 18.09 -9.59 -2.35
C LEU A 43 18.99 -9.91 -1.15
N GLU A 44 18.74 -11.02 -0.44
CA GLU A 44 19.58 -11.47 0.67
C GLU A 44 21.03 -11.69 0.27
N ARG A 45 21.27 -12.30 -0.91
CA ARG A 45 22.65 -12.53 -1.42
C ARG A 45 23.33 -11.23 -1.78
N ALA A 46 22.63 -10.26 -2.38
CA ALA A 46 23.19 -8.95 -2.68
C ALA A 46 23.59 -8.21 -1.39
N VAL A 47 22.74 -8.23 -0.36
CA VAL A 47 23.05 -7.66 0.97
C VAL A 47 24.30 -8.37 1.58
N LYS A 48 24.38 -9.72 1.51
CA LYS A 48 25.54 -10.47 2.01
C LYS A 48 26.84 -10.14 1.28
N ARG A 49 26.76 -9.73 0.01
CA ARG A 49 27.91 -9.22 -0.76
C ARG A 49 28.28 -7.77 -0.44
N ASN A 50 27.59 -7.14 0.52
CA ASN A 50 27.70 -5.72 0.86
C ASN A 50 27.35 -4.77 -0.30
N VAL A 51 26.49 -5.18 -1.21
CA VAL A 51 25.95 -4.30 -2.25
C VAL A 51 25.00 -3.30 -1.59
N LYS A 52 25.19 -2.01 -1.85
CA LYS A 52 24.27 -0.98 -1.38
C LYS A 52 22.95 -1.08 -2.15
N ILE A 53 21.84 -1.30 -1.46
CA ILE A 53 20.51 -1.40 -2.08
C ILE A 53 19.64 -0.26 -1.58
N ILE A 54 19.12 0.55 -2.51
CA ILE A 54 18.14 1.61 -2.24
C ILE A 54 16.81 1.18 -2.89
N PHE A 55 15.76 1.11 -2.10
CA PHE A 55 14.45 0.69 -2.54
C PHE A 55 13.45 1.83 -2.40
N PHE A 56 12.90 2.29 -3.51
CA PHE A 56 11.80 3.27 -3.53
C PHE A 56 10.47 2.55 -3.68
N ALA A 57 9.57 2.74 -2.73
CA ALA A 57 8.22 2.18 -2.76
C ALA A 57 7.18 3.29 -2.61
N ARG A 58 5.93 3.00 -2.96
CA ARG A 58 4.84 3.96 -2.80
C ARG A 58 4.43 4.06 -1.33
N GLU A 59 4.36 5.29 -0.80
CA GLU A 59 4.08 5.57 0.60
C GLU A 59 2.72 5.02 1.07
N ASN A 60 1.66 5.32 0.36
CA ASN A 60 0.29 4.97 0.77
C ASN A 60 -0.22 3.66 0.13
N ALA A 61 0.67 2.78 -0.32
CA ALA A 61 0.30 1.47 -0.84
C ALA A 61 0.12 0.47 0.31
N LYS A 62 -0.97 -0.31 0.28
CA LYS A 62 -1.15 -1.45 1.20
C LYS A 62 -0.22 -2.58 0.76
N GLN A 63 0.93 -2.67 1.40
CA GLN A 63 1.98 -3.65 1.07
C GLN A 63 2.82 -3.98 2.29
N ASP A 64 3.31 -5.21 2.35
CA ASP A 64 4.22 -5.65 3.40
C ASP A 64 5.67 -5.40 2.96
N LEU A 65 6.33 -4.49 3.64
CA LEU A 65 7.73 -4.09 3.41
C LEU A 65 8.65 -4.55 4.56
N SER A 66 8.16 -5.38 5.49
CA SER A 66 8.91 -5.86 6.66
C SER A 66 10.20 -6.55 6.25
N PHE A 67 10.12 -7.48 5.31
CA PHE A 67 11.29 -8.20 4.80
C PHE A 67 12.41 -7.27 4.28
N ILE A 68 12.04 -6.21 3.54
CA ILE A 68 13.03 -5.25 3.00
C ILE A 68 13.77 -4.53 4.14
N ARG A 69 13.05 -4.13 5.18
CA ARG A 69 13.63 -3.49 6.37
C ARG A 69 14.48 -4.46 7.19
N GLU A 70 13.99 -5.69 7.40
CA GLU A 70 14.66 -6.74 8.18
C GLU A 70 16.04 -7.10 7.63
N ILE A 71 16.18 -7.16 6.31
CA ILE A 71 17.48 -7.49 5.68
C ILE A 71 18.39 -6.27 5.51
N GLY A 72 17.99 -5.08 6.01
CA GLY A 72 18.83 -3.89 6.04
C GLY A 72 18.91 -3.10 4.72
N ILE A 73 17.94 -3.26 3.83
CA ILE A 73 17.83 -2.46 2.60
C ILE A 73 17.34 -1.06 2.97
N GLU A 74 17.97 -0.02 2.40
CA GLU A 74 17.54 1.37 2.53
C GLU A 74 16.21 1.56 1.82
N LEU A 75 15.12 1.75 2.59
CA LEU A 75 13.76 1.88 2.08
C LEU A 75 13.29 3.33 2.14
N ILE A 76 12.95 3.90 0.99
CA ILE A 76 12.43 5.26 0.84
C ILE A 76 10.99 5.19 0.34
N LEU A 77 10.08 5.86 1.03
CA LEU A 77 8.67 5.91 0.65
C LEU A 77 8.38 7.21 -0.08
N ILE A 78 7.76 7.09 -1.27
CA ILE A 78 7.48 8.22 -2.16
C ILE A 78 5.99 8.31 -2.41
N GLN A 79 5.42 9.50 -2.20
CA GLN A 79 4.03 9.79 -2.49
C GLN A 79 3.77 9.67 -4.00
N ASP A 80 2.64 9.07 -4.37
CA ASP A 80 2.18 8.93 -5.77
C ASP A 80 3.16 8.27 -6.75
N LEU A 81 4.17 7.54 -6.25
CA LEU A 81 5.08 6.77 -7.08
C LEU A 81 4.32 5.81 -7.99
N HIS A 82 4.65 5.81 -9.28
CA HIS A 82 4.12 4.85 -10.26
C HIS A 82 5.17 4.32 -11.25
N ALA A 83 6.38 4.84 -11.25
CA ALA A 83 7.50 4.34 -12.07
C ALA A 83 7.99 2.97 -11.60
N LYS A 84 8.47 2.14 -12.52
CA LYS A 84 9.15 0.87 -12.24
C LYS A 84 10.47 0.86 -12.99
N LEU A 85 11.55 1.02 -12.23
CA LEU A 85 12.91 1.14 -12.71
C LEU A 85 13.83 0.31 -11.81
N TYR A 86 14.69 -0.48 -12.41
CA TYR A 86 15.63 -1.34 -11.71
C TYR A 86 17.02 -1.12 -12.29
N LEU A 87 17.97 -0.70 -11.48
CA LEU A 87 19.32 -0.37 -11.95
C LEU A 87 20.39 -0.97 -11.05
N ASN A 88 21.50 -1.37 -11.66
CA ASN A 88 22.75 -1.56 -10.97
C ASN A 88 23.83 -0.61 -11.57
N GLU A 89 25.08 -0.76 -11.20
CA GLU A 89 26.17 0.08 -11.74
C GLU A 89 26.42 -0.13 -13.23
N ASN A 90 25.92 -1.22 -13.84
CA ASN A 90 26.22 -1.57 -15.23
C ASN A 90 25.10 -1.19 -16.19
N TYR A 91 23.83 -1.43 -15.83
CA TYR A 91 22.67 -1.17 -16.70
C TYR A 91 21.39 -0.92 -15.90
N GLY A 92 20.32 -0.57 -16.62
CA GLY A 92 19.01 -0.37 -16.05
C GLY A 92 17.88 -1.05 -16.84
N ILE A 93 16.78 -1.35 -16.18
CA ILE A 93 15.57 -1.91 -16.74
C ILE A 93 14.43 -0.95 -16.47
N ILE A 94 13.67 -0.59 -17.52
CA ILE A 94 12.39 0.10 -17.43
C ILE A 94 11.31 -0.92 -17.74
N THR A 95 10.26 -0.99 -16.93
CA THR A 95 9.20 -1.96 -17.16
C THR A 95 7.85 -1.49 -16.61
N SER A 96 6.77 -2.14 -17.01
CA SER A 96 5.48 -2.04 -16.34
C SER A 96 5.36 -2.95 -15.13
N GLN A 97 6.26 -3.94 -14.97
CA GLN A 97 6.25 -4.95 -13.94
C GLN A 97 6.68 -4.41 -12.57
N ASN A 98 5.85 -4.64 -11.56
CA ASN A 98 6.22 -4.39 -10.17
C ASN A 98 7.03 -5.56 -9.58
N ILE A 99 7.76 -5.31 -8.49
CA ILE A 99 8.37 -6.39 -7.69
C ILE A 99 7.28 -7.11 -6.90
N SER A 100 6.49 -7.92 -7.60
CA SER A 100 5.46 -8.75 -7.00
C SER A 100 5.38 -10.11 -7.70
N GLN A 101 5.17 -11.17 -6.90
CA GLN A 101 4.97 -12.51 -7.46
C GLN A 101 3.76 -12.56 -8.39
N TYR A 102 2.72 -11.78 -8.09
CA TYR A 102 1.54 -11.71 -8.96
C TYR A 102 1.89 -11.19 -10.36
N SER A 103 2.71 -10.13 -10.47
CA SER A 103 3.16 -9.62 -11.77
C SER A 103 4.01 -10.64 -12.52
N ASP A 104 4.88 -11.37 -11.81
CA ASP A 104 5.71 -12.43 -12.40
C ASP A 104 4.89 -13.55 -13.05
N THR A 105 3.76 -13.94 -12.45
CA THR A 105 3.01 -15.14 -12.87
C THR A 105 1.75 -14.84 -13.68
N ASN A 106 1.16 -13.65 -13.54
CA ASN A 106 -0.19 -13.38 -14.05
C ASN A 106 -0.31 -12.15 -14.95
N SER A 107 0.71 -11.28 -14.99
CA SER A 107 0.65 -10.05 -15.78
C SER A 107 1.37 -10.19 -17.12
N ILE A 108 0.83 -9.53 -18.14
CA ILE A 108 1.55 -9.30 -19.39
C ILE A 108 2.21 -7.93 -19.27
N ASP A 109 3.48 -7.93 -18.98
CA ASP A 109 4.26 -6.72 -18.77
C ASP A 109 5.17 -6.40 -19.97
N VAL A 110 5.56 -5.15 -20.12
CA VAL A 110 6.54 -4.68 -21.10
C VAL A 110 7.82 -4.29 -20.38
N GLY A 111 8.96 -4.59 -20.97
CA GLY A 111 10.26 -4.21 -20.40
C GLY A 111 11.30 -3.88 -21.46
N TYR A 112 12.22 -3.01 -21.07
CA TYR A 112 13.39 -2.62 -21.86
C TYR A 112 14.62 -2.57 -20.97
N VAL A 113 15.75 -3.08 -21.46
CA VAL A 113 17.05 -2.95 -20.82
C VAL A 113 17.89 -1.91 -21.57
N THR A 114 18.65 -1.10 -20.82
CA THR A 114 19.61 -0.16 -21.42
C THR A 114 20.78 -0.90 -22.02
N GLU A 115 21.26 -0.44 -23.16
CA GLU A 115 22.43 -1.00 -23.86
C GLU A 115 23.64 -0.05 -23.83
N LYS A 116 23.39 1.23 -23.54
CA LYS A 116 24.40 2.29 -23.51
C LYS A 116 24.45 2.94 -22.13
N GLU A 117 25.63 3.34 -21.73
CA GLU A 117 25.85 4.08 -20.48
C GLU A 117 25.06 5.42 -20.45
N SER A 118 24.88 6.08 -21.61
CA SER A 118 24.07 7.30 -21.71
C SER A 118 22.61 7.05 -21.33
N GLU A 119 22.02 5.93 -21.76
CA GLU A 119 20.65 5.55 -21.43
C GLU A 119 20.51 5.25 -19.94
N ARG A 120 21.48 4.58 -19.33
CA ARG A 120 21.51 4.35 -17.89
C ARG A 120 21.61 5.67 -17.11
N LYS A 121 22.45 6.61 -17.57
CA LYS A 121 22.57 7.94 -16.96
C LYS A 121 21.26 8.71 -17.01
N GLU A 122 20.52 8.65 -18.11
CA GLU A 122 19.19 9.27 -18.22
C GLU A 122 18.22 8.71 -17.16
N LEU A 123 18.26 7.41 -16.87
CA LEU A 123 17.43 6.83 -15.80
C LEU A 123 17.84 7.31 -14.41
N ILE A 124 19.12 7.44 -14.15
CA ILE A 124 19.63 7.99 -12.89
C ILE A 124 19.20 9.45 -12.73
N GLU A 125 19.34 10.27 -13.77
CA GLU A 125 18.90 11.67 -13.74
C GLU A 125 17.38 11.80 -13.56
N PHE A 126 16.61 10.91 -14.17
CA PHE A 126 15.16 10.83 -13.92
C PHE A 126 14.87 10.55 -12.45
N ILE A 127 15.54 9.56 -11.84
CA ILE A 127 15.35 9.21 -10.42
C ILE A 127 15.70 10.42 -9.55
N LYS A 128 16.87 11.03 -9.74
CA LYS A 128 17.31 12.20 -8.97
C LYS A 128 16.35 13.39 -9.08
N LYS A 129 15.81 13.63 -10.26
CA LYS A 129 14.97 14.80 -10.53
C LYS A 129 13.53 14.64 -10.06
N TYR A 130 12.96 13.43 -10.17
CA TYR A 130 11.52 13.21 -10.01
C TYR A 130 11.14 12.26 -8.86
N ILE A 131 12.06 11.45 -8.35
CA ILE A 131 11.79 10.47 -7.31
C ILE A 131 12.47 10.87 -5.99
N GLY A 132 13.70 11.34 -6.04
CA GLY A 132 14.45 11.80 -4.88
C GLY A 132 15.96 11.68 -5.07
N THR A 133 16.72 12.52 -4.38
CA THR A 133 18.18 12.46 -4.44
C THR A 133 18.66 11.30 -3.58
N LEU A 134 19.63 10.55 -4.09
CA LEU A 134 20.34 9.49 -3.36
C LEU A 134 21.10 10.02 -2.12
N GLU A 135 21.16 11.34 -1.95
CA GLU A 135 21.80 12.03 -0.83
C GLU A 135 20.83 12.46 0.29
N THR A 136 19.52 12.55 0.02
CA THR A 136 18.51 12.98 1.03
C THR A 136 18.21 11.93 2.08
N ALA A 137 18.57 10.69 1.87
CA ALA A 137 18.37 9.62 2.85
C ALA A 137 19.25 9.72 4.11
N LYS A 138 20.21 10.64 4.15
CA LYS A 138 21.06 10.88 5.35
C LYS A 138 20.66 12.08 6.20
N THR A 139 19.74 12.93 5.76
CA THR A 139 19.50 14.22 6.41
C THR A 139 18.18 14.31 7.18
N ASP A 140 17.25 13.39 6.99
CA ASP A 140 15.93 13.46 7.65
C ASP A 140 15.86 12.72 9.01
N LEU A 141 17.02 12.36 9.59
CA LEU A 141 17.09 11.87 10.97
C LEU A 141 17.32 12.97 12.01
N VAL A 142 17.49 14.24 11.61
CA VAL A 142 17.63 15.35 12.55
C VAL A 142 16.89 16.58 12.04
N SER A 143 15.87 16.97 12.80
CA SER A 143 15.13 18.23 12.74
C SER A 143 14.21 18.50 11.54
N ALA A 144 13.05 17.87 11.54
CA ALA A 144 11.81 18.59 11.30
C ALA A 144 11.05 18.63 12.63
N GLU A 145 10.89 19.79 13.23
CA GLU A 145 9.82 20.03 14.18
C GLU A 145 8.50 19.78 13.44
N VAL A 146 8.07 18.54 13.46
CA VAL A 146 6.71 18.15 13.14
C VAL A 146 5.86 18.75 14.23
N LYS A 147 5.05 19.75 13.89
CA LYS A 147 3.86 20.02 14.71
C LYS A 147 3.14 18.68 14.78
N GLU A 148 3.17 18.08 15.94
CA GLU A 148 2.50 16.83 16.26
C GLU A 148 1.00 17.02 15.96
N GLU A 149 0.55 16.58 14.76
CA GLU A 149 -0.81 16.04 14.69
C GLU A 149 -0.81 14.82 15.62
N PRO A 150 -1.80 14.67 16.50
CA PRO A 150 -1.83 13.58 17.44
C PRO A 150 -1.70 12.27 16.67
N THR A 151 -0.60 11.58 16.87
CA THR A 151 -0.34 10.23 16.36
C THR A 151 -1.34 9.32 17.04
N LEU A 152 -2.51 9.13 16.39
CA LEU A 152 -3.46 8.12 16.82
C LEU A 152 -2.75 6.78 16.69
N GLU A 153 -2.46 6.17 17.84
CA GLU A 153 -1.90 4.82 17.89
C GLU A 153 -2.80 3.92 17.03
N LYS A 154 -2.24 3.30 16.00
CA LYS A 154 -2.95 2.31 15.21
C LYS A 154 -3.25 1.13 16.13
N ILE A 155 -4.52 0.77 16.23
CA ILE A 155 -4.91 -0.47 16.91
C ILE A 155 -4.50 -1.61 15.97
N ASP A 156 -3.49 -2.36 16.35
CA ASP A 156 -3.05 -3.54 15.61
C ASP A 156 -3.95 -4.71 16.00
N LEU A 157 -4.78 -5.16 15.05
CA LEU A 157 -5.71 -6.26 15.27
C LEU A 157 -4.99 -7.60 15.15
N SER A 158 -5.04 -8.40 16.21
CA SER A 158 -4.60 -9.80 16.17
C SER A 158 -5.49 -10.64 15.24
N ASP A 159 -5.00 -11.81 14.82
CA ASP A 159 -5.79 -12.74 13.99
C ASP A 159 -7.10 -13.16 14.67
N PHE A 160 -7.10 -13.28 15.99
CA PHE A 160 -8.30 -13.58 16.76
C PHE A 160 -9.34 -12.47 16.70
N GLU A 161 -8.91 -11.22 16.77
CA GLU A 161 -9.78 -10.04 16.70
C GLU A 161 -10.38 -9.89 15.30
N LEU A 162 -9.59 -10.13 14.26
CA LEU A 162 -10.09 -10.17 12.88
C LEU A 162 -11.11 -11.29 12.66
N GLU A 163 -10.90 -12.46 13.26
CA GLU A 163 -11.84 -13.58 13.20
C GLU A 163 -13.16 -13.25 13.88
N PHE A 164 -13.10 -12.64 15.06
CA PHE A 164 -14.27 -12.18 15.79
C PHE A 164 -15.05 -11.13 15.00
N LEU A 165 -14.36 -10.13 14.45
CA LEU A 165 -14.95 -9.08 13.61
C LEU A 165 -15.64 -9.67 12.38
N PHE A 166 -14.97 -10.60 11.68
CA PHE A 166 -15.53 -11.27 10.51
C PHE A 166 -16.82 -12.04 10.85
N LYS A 167 -16.83 -12.83 11.92
CA LYS A 167 -18.00 -13.56 12.38
C LYS A 167 -19.14 -12.61 12.77
N THR A 168 -18.83 -11.55 13.49
CA THR A 168 -19.80 -10.54 13.93
C THR A 168 -20.47 -9.85 12.75
N LEU A 169 -19.69 -9.42 11.75
CA LEU A 169 -20.23 -8.82 10.53
C LEU A 169 -21.09 -9.82 9.74
N LYS A 170 -20.65 -11.06 9.60
CA LYS A 170 -21.41 -12.09 8.87
C LYS A 170 -22.75 -12.39 9.53
N ASN A 171 -22.79 -12.40 10.86
CA ASN A 171 -24.02 -12.63 11.62
C ASN A 171 -25.02 -11.46 11.49
N ASN A 172 -24.50 -10.22 11.48
CA ASN A 172 -25.34 -9.01 11.36
C ASN A 172 -25.79 -8.73 9.92
N PHE A 173 -25.01 -9.15 8.94
CA PHE A 173 -25.28 -8.94 7.49
C PHE A 173 -25.19 -10.27 6.71
N PRO A 174 -26.05 -11.26 6.95
CA PRO A 174 -25.91 -12.63 6.45
C PRO A 174 -25.95 -12.72 4.91
N SER A 175 -26.67 -11.83 4.26
CA SER A 175 -26.77 -11.76 2.79
C SER A 175 -25.56 -11.11 2.13
N SER A 176 -24.64 -10.52 2.90
CA SER A 176 -23.50 -9.81 2.37
C SER A 176 -22.38 -10.76 1.97
N ARG A 177 -21.65 -10.39 0.93
CA ARG A 177 -20.42 -11.06 0.54
C ARG A 177 -19.26 -10.52 1.38
N LEU A 178 -18.72 -11.35 2.27
CA LEU A 178 -17.58 -11.03 3.12
C LEU A 178 -16.36 -11.84 2.69
N THR A 179 -15.21 -11.18 2.68
CA THR A 179 -13.92 -11.81 2.40
C THR A 179 -12.94 -11.40 3.50
N LYS A 180 -12.40 -12.36 4.23
CA LYS A 180 -11.33 -12.16 5.21
C LYS A 180 -9.99 -12.42 4.53
N THR A 181 -9.02 -11.52 4.74
CA THR A 181 -7.61 -11.74 4.43
C THR A 181 -6.80 -11.89 5.71
N SER A 182 -5.48 -12.07 5.61
CA SER A 182 -4.61 -12.17 6.79
C SER A 182 -4.57 -10.90 7.65
N THR A 183 -4.86 -9.75 7.08
CA THR A 183 -4.67 -8.45 7.74
C THR A 183 -5.93 -7.58 7.84
N TYR A 184 -6.98 -7.89 7.12
CA TYR A 184 -8.21 -7.10 7.13
C TYR A 184 -9.45 -7.92 6.74
N VAL A 185 -10.61 -7.43 7.17
CA VAL A 185 -11.91 -7.92 6.72
C VAL A 185 -12.43 -6.95 5.66
N PHE A 186 -12.67 -7.47 4.48
CA PHE A 186 -13.25 -6.73 3.38
C PHE A 186 -14.66 -7.23 3.12
N SER A 187 -15.62 -6.32 2.99
CA SER A 187 -16.97 -6.67 2.60
C SER A 187 -17.35 -5.98 1.31
N GLY A 188 -17.74 -6.75 0.31
CA GLY A 188 -18.38 -6.23 -0.87
C GLY A 188 -19.90 -6.18 -0.63
N TYR A 189 -20.51 -5.01 -0.79
CA TYR A 189 -21.97 -4.85 -0.76
C TYR A 189 -22.67 -5.20 0.57
N ILE A 190 -22.04 -4.94 1.74
CA ILE A 190 -22.74 -5.00 3.03
C ILE A 190 -23.95 -4.06 2.99
N LEU A 191 -23.75 -2.88 2.47
CA LEU A 191 -24.75 -1.84 2.29
C LEU A 191 -25.20 -1.86 0.83
N LYS A 192 -26.47 -1.67 0.56
CA LYS A 192 -27.02 -1.60 -0.80
C LYS A 192 -26.32 -0.57 -1.70
N PHE A 193 -25.64 0.41 -1.10
CA PHE A 193 -25.03 1.55 -1.80
C PHE A 193 -23.54 1.73 -1.56
N ALA A 194 -22.94 1.00 -0.63
CA ALA A 194 -21.54 1.20 -0.28
C ALA A 194 -20.80 -0.11 -0.07
N ASP A 195 -19.51 -0.09 -0.34
CA ASP A 195 -18.57 -1.09 0.14
C ASP A 195 -18.04 -0.66 1.51
N VAL A 196 -17.74 -1.63 2.36
CA VAL A 196 -17.14 -1.41 3.67
C VAL A 196 -15.82 -2.15 3.76
N MET A 197 -14.77 -1.44 4.11
CA MET A 197 -13.44 -1.99 4.31
C MET A 197 -13.08 -1.83 5.78
N ILE A 198 -12.67 -2.92 6.42
CA ILE A 198 -12.35 -2.94 7.84
C ILE A 198 -11.00 -3.65 8.02
N ASP A 199 -10.05 -2.95 8.59
CA ASP A 199 -8.83 -3.49 9.18
C ASP A 199 -8.83 -3.12 10.66
N ASN A 200 -8.06 -2.15 11.08
CA ASN A 200 -8.19 -1.49 12.38
C ASN A 200 -9.06 -0.22 12.33
N GLN A 201 -9.70 0.04 11.22
CA GLN A 201 -10.52 1.22 10.93
C GLN A 201 -11.75 0.79 10.13
N LEU A 202 -12.85 1.52 10.27
CA LEU A 202 -14.02 1.36 9.43
C LEU A 202 -13.97 2.38 8.29
N THR A 203 -13.84 1.92 7.05
CA THR A 203 -13.92 2.78 5.86
C THR A 203 -15.16 2.47 5.04
N VAL A 204 -16.01 3.47 4.87
CA VAL A 204 -17.19 3.43 4.00
C VAL A 204 -16.82 4.05 2.66
N LYS A 205 -17.01 3.29 1.57
CA LYS A 205 -16.69 3.69 0.19
C LYS A 205 -17.99 3.83 -0.60
N ILE A 206 -18.28 5.02 -1.10
CA ILE A 206 -19.51 5.33 -1.84
C ILE A 206 -19.17 5.77 -3.27
N ARG A 207 -19.90 5.26 -4.25
CA ARG A 207 -19.75 5.63 -5.66
C ARG A 207 -20.40 7.00 -5.92
N LYS A 208 -19.65 7.97 -6.45
CA LYS A 208 -20.12 9.36 -6.72
C LYS A 208 -21.18 9.46 -7.83
N SER A 209 -21.24 8.49 -8.75
CA SER A 209 -22.24 8.49 -9.83
C SER A 209 -23.63 8.06 -9.41
N ARG A 210 -23.88 7.86 -8.13
CA ARG A 210 -25.23 7.53 -7.62
C ARG A 210 -26.14 8.75 -7.63
N THR A 211 -27.41 8.53 -7.93
CA THR A 211 -28.44 9.58 -7.93
C THR A 211 -28.78 10.11 -6.54
N ASP A 212 -28.51 9.32 -5.48
CA ASP A 212 -28.74 9.64 -4.07
C ASP A 212 -27.46 10.04 -3.32
N PHE A 213 -26.39 10.36 -4.05
CA PHE A 213 -25.06 10.63 -3.45
C PHE A 213 -25.07 11.78 -2.44
N ASP A 214 -25.71 12.90 -2.77
CA ASP A 214 -25.74 14.06 -1.88
C ASP A 214 -26.52 13.79 -0.59
N ASN A 215 -27.63 13.05 -0.67
CA ASN A 215 -28.38 12.63 0.50
C ASN A 215 -27.54 11.71 1.41
N LEU A 216 -26.77 10.80 0.82
CA LEU A 216 -25.86 9.92 1.57
C LEU A 216 -24.74 10.70 2.25
N LEU A 217 -24.19 11.74 1.59
CA LEU A 217 -23.20 12.62 2.21
C LEU A 217 -23.75 13.36 3.43
N GLN A 218 -24.94 13.93 3.36
CA GLN A 218 -25.56 14.58 4.50
C GLN A 218 -25.75 13.62 5.68
N LYS A 219 -26.17 12.39 5.42
CA LYS A 219 -26.31 11.35 6.44
C LYS A 219 -24.98 10.97 7.07
N LEU A 220 -23.93 10.82 6.26
CA LEU A 220 -22.58 10.51 6.74
C LEU A 220 -22.04 11.67 7.61
N GLU A 221 -22.29 12.91 7.26
CA GLU A 221 -21.89 14.05 8.11
C GLU A 221 -22.66 14.06 9.45
N THR A 222 -23.92 13.67 9.46
CA THR A 222 -24.70 13.51 10.70
C THR A 222 -24.10 12.42 11.58
N ILE A 223 -23.80 11.24 10.99
CA ILE A 223 -23.19 10.11 11.69
C ILE A 223 -21.80 10.49 12.24
N LYS A 224 -21.00 11.17 11.43
CA LYS A 224 -19.67 11.66 11.82
C LYS A 224 -19.76 12.57 13.07
N ASN A 225 -20.72 13.46 13.12
CA ASN A 225 -20.95 14.33 14.28
C ASN A 225 -21.45 13.56 15.50
N GLN A 226 -22.29 12.55 15.31
CA GLN A 226 -22.82 11.71 16.38
C GLN A 226 -21.71 10.91 17.08
N TYR A 227 -20.74 10.38 16.34
CA TYR A 227 -19.67 9.52 16.85
C TYR A 227 -18.32 10.22 17.02
N LYS A 228 -18.26 11.55 17.00
CA LYS A 228 -17.02 12.34 17.12
C LYS A 228 -16.22 12.13 18.39
N THR A 229 -16.83 11.65 19.46
CA THR A 229 -16.17 11.33 20.73
C THR A 229 -15.46 9.98 20.67
N ASP A 230 -16.02 9.04 19.94
CA ASP A 230 -15.50 7.68 19.85
C ASP A 230 -14.55 7.49 18.66
N PHE A 231 -14.71 8.32 17.63
CA PHE A 231 -13.91 8.21 16.40
C PHE A 231 -13.44 9.58 15.89
N TYR A 232 -12.19 9.61 15.47
CA TYR A 232 -11.71 10.60 14.52
C TYR A 232 -12.14 10.18 13.12
N THR A 233 -12.54 11.13 12.29
CA THR A 233 -12.98 10.83 10.92
C THR A 233 -12.09 11.49 9.88
N LYS A 234 -11.73 10.72 8.84
CA LYS A 234 -10.96 11.20 7.70
C LYS A 234 -11.76 10.94 6.42
N SER A 235 -11.94 11.97 5.60
CA SER A 235 -12.61 11.86 4.30
C SER A 235 -11.62 12.03 3.16
N LEU A 236 -11.78 11.23 2.09
CA LEU A 236 -11.05 11.37 0.84
C LEU A 236 -12.05 11.71 -0.27
N THR A 237 -12.04 12.94 -0.72
CA THR A 237 -12.96 13.50 -1.73
C THR A 237 -12.35 13.58 -3.12
N THR A 238 -11.02 13.50 -3.23
CA THR A 238 -10.25 13.72 -4.46
C THR A 238 -10.34 12.58 -5.48
N HIS A 239 -10.78 11.38 -5.05
CA HIS A 239 -10.93 10.26 -5.97
C HIS A 239 -12.06 10.52 -6.99
N LYS A 240 -11.79 10.33 -8.29
CA LYS A 240 -12.74 10.66 -9.37
C LYS A 240 -14.10 9.98 -9.25
N SER A 241 -14.12 8.69 -8.88
CA SER A 241 -15.31 7.84 -8.92
C SER A 241 -15.92 7.53 -7.56
N PHE A 242 -15.18 7.74 -6.47
CA PHE A 242 -15.59 7.32 -5.13
C PHE A 242 -15.32 8.40 -4.09
N TYR A 243 -16.17 8.40 -3.08
CA TYR A 243 -15.98 9.09 -1.81
C TYR A 243 -15.63 8.04 -0.75
N TYR A 244 -14.69 8.33 0.12
CA TYR A 244 -14.31 7.48 1.23
C TYR A 244 -14.45 8.25 2.53
N LEU A 245 -15.06 7.63 3.52
CA LEU A 245 -15.09 8.11 4.89
C LEU A 245 -14.56 7.03 5.82
N THR A 246 -13.50 7.35 6.53
CA THR A 246 -12.85 6.45 7.48
C THR A 246 -13.11 6.92 8.89
N PHE A 247 -13.56 6.01 9.75
CA PHE A 247 -13.70 6.18 11.18
C PHE A 247 -12.51 5.51 11.87
N ILE A 248 -11.72 6.30 12.58
CA ILE A 248 -10.51 5.86 13.29
C ILE A 248 -10.81 5.94 14.79
N PRO A 249 -10.70 4.84 15.57
CA PRO A 249 -11.00 4.86 17.00
C PRO A 249 -10.12 5.85 17.76
N ASN A 250 -10.73 6.63 18.66
CA ASN A 250 -10.04 7.58 19.53
C ASN A 250 -9.47 6.88 20.77
N GLY A 251 -8.27 6.30 20.65
CA GLY A 251 -7.46 5.88 21.82
C GLY A 251 -8.04 4.80 22.76
N ASP A 252 -9.28 4.39 22.57
CA ASP A 252 -9.91 3.34 23.38
C ASP A 252 -9.49 1.96 22.88
N LYS A 253 -8.75 1.24 23.71
CA LYS A 253 -8.28 -0.12 23.42
C LYS A 253 -9.34 -1.21 23.69
N ASN A 254 -10.56 -0.82 24.04
CA ASN A 254 -11.66 -1.79 24.23
C ASN A 254 -12.21 -2.20 22.86
N TYR A 255 -11.63 -3.26 22.32
CA TYR A 255 -11.96 -3.81 21.01
C TYR A 255 -13.47 -4.13 20.85
N LYS A 256 -14.12 -4.69 21.89
CA LYS A 256 -15.55 -4.99 21.85
C LYS A 256 -16.38 -3.73 21.64
N LYS A 257 -16.08 -2.66 22.38
CA LYS A 257 -16.76 -1.37 22.25
C LYS A 257 -16.58 -0.79 20.84
N ILE A 258 -15.37 -0.89 20.27
CA ILE A 258 -15.07 -0.43 18.91
C ILE A 258 -15.92 -1.18 17.89
N VAL A 259 -16.02 -2.50 18.00
CA VAL A 259 -16.83 -3.35 17.10
C VAL A 259 -18.31 -3.00 17.23
N ASP A 260 -18.82 -2.87 18.44
CA ASP A 260 -20.23 -2.52 18.70
C ASP A 260 -20.57 -1.15 18.09
N SER A 261 -19.69 -0.14 18.28
CA SER A 261 -19.87 1.19 17.68
C SER A 261 -19.78 1.15 16.14
N PHE A 262 -18.91 0.34 15.57
CA PHE A 262 -18.86 0.13 14.10
C PHE A 262 -20.15 -0.49 13.58
N LEU A 263 -20.74 -1.46 14.29
CA LEU A 263 -22.02 -2.06 13.93
C LEU A 263 -23.16 -1.03 14.00
N GLU A 264 -23.20 -0.20 15.03
CA GLU A 264 -24.18 0.87 15.15
C GLU A 264 -24.09 1.88 13.98
N ILE A 265 -22.86 2.28 13.61
CA ILE A 265 -22.61 3.14 12.45
C ILE A 265 -23.15 2.48 11.17
N LEU A 266 -22.83 1.20 10.94
CA LEU A 266 -23.29 0.46 9.76
C LEU A 266 -24.82 0.34 9.75
N HIS A 267 -25.46 0.01 10.87
CA HIS A 267 -26.92 -0.06 10.97
C HIS A 267 -27.59 1.29 10.75
N THR A 268 -26.99 2.37 11.25
CA THR A 268 -27.51 3.73 11.03
C THR A 268 -27.45 4.11 9.55
N ILE A 269 -26.37 3.76 8.88
CA ILE A 269 -26.21 3.97 7.43
C ILE A 269 -27.22 3.12 6.64
N THR A 270 -27.50 1.88 7.05
CA THR A 270 -28.41 0.97 6.32
C THR A 270 -29.88 1.29 6.48
N LYS A 271 -30.28 1.86 7.63
CA LYS A 271 -31.67 2.29 7.89
C LYS A 271 -32.04 3.58 7.16
N ALA A 272 -31.11 4.17 6.55
CA ALA A 272 -31.22 5.37 5.77
C ALA A 272 -31.38 5.04 4.30
#